data_b366b2a7b32a4cec2e12caad2c75d52e
#
_entry.id   b366b2a7b32a4cec2e12caad2c75d52e
#
_cell.length_a   1.000
_cell.length_b   1.000
_cell.length_c   1.000
_cell.angle_alpha   90.00
_cell.angle_beta   90.00
_cell.angle_gamma   90.00
#
_symmetry.space_group_name_H-M   'P 1'
#
loop_
_entity.id
_entity.type
_entity.pdbx_description
1 polymer ?
#
loop_
_entity_poly.entity_id
_entity_poly.type
_entity_poly.pdbx_seq_one_letter_code
_entity_poly.pdbx_strand_id
1 'polypeptide(L)'
;MFSSPIIFIAFMSESSQPNQRSGILAGGNWIIDQVKIIDVYPKHEQLANILDQSQGTGGSPYNVLLDLAKMGASFPLEGAGLVGQDTLGEYILEDCRKNKIDSKLISVSPGTSTSYTDVMTEREGGRRTFFQYSGANSTWDGSDIDFSQCTSKIFHLGYLLLLDAIDASHPEHGTQGAALLSKARAAGLKTSIDVVSEDSDRFARIIGPALKQVDYCILNEVEGSKVTGVTVREDGKLLNQGIEETASKLFELGVGELVAIHFPEGSYAQSSTGEKVWHGSLSLPKGYIKGAAGAGDAFCSGVLYGVHEGWSLEKSLLTGTCAATACMSDPTCTDGLRSLEDCLALAEAFGIGEDES
;
A
#
# COMPACT_ATOMS: atom_id res chain seq x y z
N MET A 1 71.98 13.65 -28.81
CA MET A 1 71.26 12.89 -27.76
C MET A 1 70.02 13.70 -27.36
N PHE A 2 68.85 13.33 -27.90
CA PHE A 2 67.59 14.01 -27.56
C PHE A 2 66.82 13.06 -26.66
N SER A 3 66.64 13.48 -25.44
CA SER A 3 65.83 12.77 -24.43
C SER A 3 64.35 13.21 -24.55
N SER A 4 63.49 12.28 -24.92
CA SER A 4 61.98 12.51 -24.94
C SER A 4 61.45 12.34 -23.55
N PRO A 5 60.48 13.20 -23.10
CA PRO A 5 59.81 13.01 -21.84
C PRO A 5 58.70 11.96 -21.96
N ILE A 6 58.69 11.00 -21.03
CA ILE A 6 57.62 10.03 -20.84
C ILE A 6 56.49 10.74 -20.13
N ILE A 7 55.34 10.89 -20.81
CA ILE A 7 54.10 11.38 -20.22
C ILE A 7 53.43 10.22 -19.47
N PHE A 8 53.41 10.29 -18.14
CA PHE A 8 52.59 9.44 -17.30
C PHE A 8 51.12 9.90 -17.38
N ILE A 9 50.31 9.17 -18.13
CA ILE A 9 48.85 9.33 -18.07
C ILE A 9 48.36 8.63 -16.79
N ALA A 10 48.05 9.43 -15.77
CA ALA A 10 47.34 8.93 -14.59
C ALA A 10 45.91 8.54 -15.02
N PHE A 11 45.63 7.26 -15.02
CA PHE A 11 44.24 6.77 -15.03
C PHE A 11 43.59 7.21 -13.73
N MET A 12 42.80 8.28 -13.78
CA MET A 12 41.83 8.59 -12.72
C MET A 12 40.83 7.46 -12.72
N SER A 13 40.83 6.67 -11.65
CA SER A 13 39.77 5.73 -11.36
C SER A 13 38.45 6.54 -11.29
N GLU A 14 37.51 6.23 -12.16
CA GLU A 14 36.15 6.68 -12.01
C GLU A 14 35.68 6.26 -10.60
N SER A 15 35.51 7.24 -9.73
CA SER A 15 34.84 7.05 -8.46
C SER A 15 33.44 6.57 -8.81
N SER A 16 33.14 5.30 -8.57
CA SER A 16 31.79 4.77 -8.64
C SER A 16 30.92 5.64 -7.76
N GLN A 17 30.07 6.45 -8.37
CA GLN A 17 28.96 7.09 -7.66
C GLN A 17 28.24 6.00 -6.87
N PRO A 18 27.90 6.21 -5.59
CA PRO A 18 27.13 5.23 -4.86
C PRO A 18 25.87 4.96 -5.68
N ASN A 19 25.60 3.69 -5.98
CA ASN A 19 24.46 3.25 -6.78
C ASN A 19 23.21 3.89 -6.18
N GLN A 20 22.64 4.89 -6.86
CA GLN A 20 21.49 5.61 -6.34
C GLN A 20 20.32 4.61 -6.32
N ARG A 21 19.82 4.28 -5.11
CA ARG A 21 18.70 3.37 -4.96
C ARG A 21 17.49 3.89 -5.74
N SER A 22 16.79 3.01 -6.43
CA SER A 22 15.58 3.33 -7.19
C SER A 22 14.61 2.17 -7.13
N GLY A 23 13.32 2.47 -7.17
CA GLY A 23 12.26 1.46 -7.15
C GLY A 23 11.60 1.28 -5.80
N ILE A 24 10.56 0.46 -5.82
CA ILE A 24 9.75 0.11 -4.66
C ILE A 24 9.72 -1.41 -4.53
N LEU A 25 10.17 -1.90 -3.37
CA LEU A 25 9.96 -3.27 -2.92
C LEU A 25 8.75 -3.28 -2.00
N ALA A 26 7.68 -3.99 -2.38
CA ALA A 26 6.51 -4.17 -1.52
C ALA A 26 6.43 -5.62 -1.02
N GLY A 27 6.26 -5.77 0.28
CA GLY A 27 6.15 -7.07 0.94
C GLY A 27 4.91 -7.15 1.83
N GLY A 28 4.42 -8.37 2.04
CA GLY A 28 3.26 -8.60 2.89
C GLY A 28 2.25 -9.58 2.28
N ASN A 29 0.99 -9.18 2.23
CA ASN A 29 -0.13 -10.01 1.81
C ASN A 29 -0.25 -10.14 0.28
N TRP A 30 -0.19 -11.37 -0.20
CA TRP A 30 -0.47 -11.76 -1.59
C TRP A 30 -1.75 -12.59 -1.59
N ILE A 31 -2.86 -11.99 -2.02
CA ILE A 31 -4.22 -12.53 -1.86
C ILE A 31 -4.93 -12.54 -3.21
N ILE A 32 -5.81 -13.50 -3.41
CA ILE A 32 -6.78 -13.48 -4.50
C ILE A 32 -8.16 -13.23 -3.91
N ASP A 33 -8.80 -12.15 -4.33
CA ASP A 33 -10.19 -11.88 -4.00
C ASP A 33 -11.12 -12.61 -4.95
N GLN A 34 -11.93 -13.51 -4.41
CA GLN A 34 -12.97 -14.23 -5.12
C GLN A 34 -14.31 -13.51 -4.89
N VAL A 35 -14.63 -12.59 -5.77
CA VAL A 35 -15.85 -11.78 -5.65
C VAL A 35 -17.07 -12.59 -6.11
N LYS A 36 -18.08 -12.68 -5.27
CA LYS A 36 -19.33 -13.39 -5.54
C LYS A 36 -20.51 -12.45 -5.33
N ILE A 37 -21.26 -12.20 -6.40
CA ILE A 37 -22.51 -11.44 -6.31
C ILE A 37 -23.61 -12.40 -5.87
N ILE A 38 -24.22 -12.11 -4.72
CA ILE A 38 -25.29 -12.93 -4.13
C ILE A 38 -26.63 -12.20 -4.22
N ASP A 39 -27.73 -12.98 -4.25
CA ASP A 39 -29.08 -12.43 -4.26
C ASP A 39 -29.46 -11.79 -2.91
N VAL A 40 -29.05 -12.40 -1.83
CA VAL A 40 -29.28 -11.94 -0.45
C VAL A 40 -28.22 -12.50 0.48
N TYR A 41 -27.85 -11.79 1.53
CA TYR A 41 -27.02 -12.36 2.59
C TYR A 41 -27.89 -13.29 3.46
N PRO A 42 -27.62 -14.62 3.47
CA PRO A 42 -28.51 -15.57 4.10
C PRO A 42 -28.42 -15.49 5.64
N LYS A 43 -29.51 -15.81 6.29
CA LYS A 43 -29.48 -16.13 7.73
C LYS A 43 -28.79 -17.48 7.95
N HIS A 44 -28.37 -17.74 9.20
CA HIS A 44 -27.80 -19.05 9.55
C HIS A 44 -28.68 -20.20 9.03
N GLU A 45 -28.03 -21.24 8.49
CA GLU A 45 -28.66 -22.47 7.97
C GLU A 45 -29.55 -22.25 6.73
N GLN A 46 -29.50 -21.07 6.09
CA GLN A 46 -30.24 -20.79 4.86
C GLN A 46 -29.31 -20.68 3.66
N LEU A 47 -29.86 -20.91 2.48
CA LEU A 47 -29.16 -20.83 1.19
C LEU A 47 -29.37 -19.47 0.57
N ALA A 48 -28.31 -18.92 -0.03
CA ALA A 48 -28.36 -17.83 -0.99
C ALA A 48 -27.81 -18.31 -2.34
N ASN A 49 -28.19 -17.66 -3.43
CA ASN A 49 -27.69 -17.99 -4.76
C ASN A 49 -26.52 -17.05 -5.10
N ILE A 50 -25.44 -17.62 -5.62
CA ILE A 50 -24.40 -16.87 -6.31
C ILE A 50 -24.92 -16.60 -7.72
N LEU A 51 -25.02 -15.34 -8.09
CA LEU A 51 -25.59 -14.87 -9.35
C LEU A 51 -24.50 -14.59 -10.39
N ASP A 52 -23.32 -14.20 -9.92
CA ASP A 52 -22.13 -13.94 -10.72
C ASP A 52 -20.89 -14.08 -9.86
N GLN A 53 -19.76 -14.35 -10.50
CA GLN A 53 -18.48 -14.45 -9.82
C GLN A 53 -17.34 -13.90 -10.69
N SER A 54 -16.38 -13.27 -10.05
CA SER A 54 -15.14 -12.80 -10.67
C SER A 54 -13.96 -13.02 -9.72
N GLN A 55 -12.77 -12.89 -10.25
CA GLN A 55 -11.53 -13.00 -9.49
C GLN A 55 -10.74 -11.70 -9.69
N GLY A 56 -10.19 -11.18 -8.61
CA GLY A 56 -9.35 -10.00 -8.61
C GLY A 56 -8.15 -10.17 -7.68
N THR A 57 -7.31 -9.15 -7.65
CA THR A 57 -6.18 -9.08 -6.73
C THR A 57 -6.62 -8.58 -5.37
N GLY A 58 -5.90 -8.99 -4.33
CA GLY A 58 -6.11 -8.53 -2.97
C GLY A 58 -4.78 -8.51 -2.20
N GLY A 59 -4.77 -7.75 -1.12
CA GLY A 59 -3.56 -7.51 -0.33
C GLY A 59 -2.75 -6.32 -0.83
N SER A 60 -2.33 -5.47 0.11
CA SER A 60 -1.71 -4.19 -0.20
C SER A 60 -0.49 -4.29 -1.11
N PRO A 61 0.56 -5.09 -0.85
CA PRO A 61 1.74 -5.09 -1.70
C PRO A 61 1.42 -5.48 -3.15
N TYR A 62 0.47 -6.39 -3.35
CA TYR A 62 0.07 -6.81 -4.69
C TYR A 62 -0.68 -5.69 -5.41
N ASN A 63 -1.69 -5.08 -4.76
CA ASN A 63 -2.45 -3.98 -5.32
C ASN A 63 -1.57 -2.77 -5.59
N VAL A 64 -0.73 -2.36 -4.62
CA VAL A 64 0.18 -1.20 -4.76
C VAL A 64 1.14 -1.37 -5.95
N LEU A 65 1.75 -2.55 -6.10
CA LEU A 65 2.68 -2.78 -7.21
C LEU A 65 1.98 -2.81 -8.56
N LEU A 66 0.78 -3.40 -8.65
CA LEU A 66 -0.02 -3.40 -9.87
C LEU A 66 -0.48 -1.98 -10.24
N ASP A 67 -0.92 -1.20 -9.27
CA ASP A 67 -1.34 0.17 -9.48
C ASP A 67 -0.18 1.03 -10.00
N LEU A 68 1.00 0.90 -9.39
CA LEU A 68 2.22 1.56 -9.88
C LEU A 68 2.57 1.12 -11.31
N ALA A 69 2.47 -0.18 -11.60
CA ALA A 69 2.73 -0.71 -12.94
C ALA A 69 1.73 -0.17 -13.98
N LYS A 70 0.42 -0.14 -13.63
CA LYS A 70 -0.65 0.41 -14.50
C LYS A 70 -0.51 1.92 -14.69
N MET A 71 -0.08 2.65 -13.66
CA MET A 71 0.28 4.06 -13.79
C MET A 71 1.56 4.30 -14.61
N GLY A 72 2.27 3.25 -15.00
CA GLY A 72 3.46 3.34 -15.85
C GLY A 72 4.70 3.80 -15.11
N ALA A 73 4.88 3.40 -13.84
CA ALA A 73 6.10 3.67 -13.08
C ALA A 73 7.35 3.26 -13.87
N SER A 74 8.29 4.19 -14.03
CA SER A 74 9.52 3.97 -14.79
C SER A 74 10.65 3.35 -13.94
N PHE A 75 10.44 3.23 -12.65
CA PHE A 75 11.37 2.64 -11.70
C PHE A 75 11.06 1.15 -11.43
N PRO A 76 12.03 0.37 -10.93
CA PRO A 76 11.82 -1.03 -10.61
C PRO A 76 10.70 -1.27 -9.59
N LEU A 77 9.90 -2.31 -9.84
CA LEU A 77 8.85 -2.78 -8.95
C LEU A 77 9.19 -4.21 -8.54
N GLU A 78 9.34 -4.45 -7.24
CA GLU A 78 9.76 -5.74 -6.68
C GLU A 78 8.73 -6.20 -5.64
N GLY A 79 8.34 -7.47 -5.70
CA GLY A 79 7.43 -8.09 -4.74
C GLY A 79 8.13 -9.07 -3.82
N ALA A 80 7.80 -9.04 -2.51
CA ALA A 80 8.26 -10.00 -1.52
C ALA A 80 7.07 -10.60 -0.75
N GLY A 81 7.09 -11.91 -0.50
CA GLY A 81 6.00 -12.57 0.21
C GLY A 81 6.00 -14.08 0.04
N LEU A 82 4.87 -14.69 0.34
CA LEU A 82 4.71 -16.14 0.29
C LEU A 82 3.38 -16.50 -0.37
N VAL A 83 3.43 -17.38 -1.38
CA VAL A 83 2.25 -17.97 -2.02
C VAL A 83 2.28 -19.49 -1.87
N GLY A 84 1.15 -20.16 -2.03
CA GLY A 84 1.07 -21.60 -2.05
C GLY A 84 1.52 -22.21 -3.38
N GLN A 85 1.82 -23.50 -3.36
CA GLN A 85 2.08 -24.27 -4.58
C GLN A 85 0.75 -24.74 -5.18
N ASP A 86 -0.04 -23.80 -5.69
CA ASP A 86 -1.37 -24.02 -6.25
C ASP A 86 -1.66 -23.04 -7.41
N THR A 87 -2.83 -23.22 -8.04
CA THR A 87 -3.23 -22.40 -9.20
C THR A 87 -3.37 -20.91 -8.88
N LEU A 88 -3.69 -20.54 -7.63
CA LEU A 88 -3.76 -19.12 -7.24
C LEU A 88 -2.36 -18.52 -7.10
N GLY A 89 -1.41 -19.26 -6.55
CA GLY A 89 0.00 -18.85 -6.49
C GLY A 89 0.61 -18.70 -7.89
N GLU A 90 0.35 -19.66 -8.78
CA GLU A 90 0.77 -19.57 -10.18
C GLU A 90 0.17 -18.34 -10.87
N TYR A 91 -1.11 -18.04 -10.63
CA TYR A 91 -1.78 -16.85 -11.16
C TYR A 91 -1.08 -15.56 -10.70
N ILE A 92 -0.80 -15.41 -9.40
CA ILE A 92 -0.10 -14.24 -8.84
C ILE A 92 1.26 -14.03 -9.51
N LEU A 93 2.07 -15.08 -9.61
CA LEU A 93 3.43 -14.99 -10.18
C LEU A 93 3.38 -14.66 -11.68
N GLU A 94 2.43 -15.23 -12.41
CA GLU A 94 2.26 -14.93 -13.84
C GLU A 94 1.74 -13.51 -14.07
N ASP A 95 0.87 -13.01 -13.21
CA ASP A 95 0.35 -11.64 -13.30
C ASP A 95 1.44 -10.61 -12.95
N CYS A 96 2.27 -10.88 -11.93
CA CYS A 96 3.48 -10.09 -11.67
C CYS A 96 4.38 -10.02 -12.92
N ARG A 97 4.63 -11.16 -13.56
CA ARG A 97 5.46 -11.23 -14.77
C ARG A 97 4.88 -10.40 -15.92
N LYS A 98 3.55 -10.47 -16.15
CA LYS A 98 2.86 -9.70 -17.19
C LYS A 98 2.98 -8.19 -16.96
N ASN A 99 2.92 -7.77 -15.70
CA ASN A 99 3.01 -6.38 -15.27
C ASN A 99 4.44 -5.92 -14.98
N LYS A 100 5.47 -6.74 -15.32
CA LYS A 100 6.89 -6.44 -15.13
C LYS A 100 7.28 -6.16 -13.66
N ILE A 101 6.59 -6.79 -12.72
CA ILE A 101 6.92 -6.80 -11.31
C ILE A 101 7.91 -7.95 -11.08
N ASP A 102 9.09 -7.68 -10.54
CA ASP A 102 10.05 -8.73 -10.17
C ASP A 102 9.53 -9.48 -8.93
N SER A 103 9.21 -10.75 -9.11
CA SER A 103 8.66 -11.63 -8.07
C SER A 103 9.68 -12.62 -7.49
N LYS A 104 10.97 -12.38 -7.66
CA LYS A 104 12.02 -13.32 -7.17
C LYS A 104 12.01 -13.50 -5.65
N LEU A 105 11.52 -12.51 -4.90
CA LEU A 105 11.36 -12.56 -3.45
C LEU A 105 9.96 -13.00 -3.02
N ILE A 106 9.10 -13.43 -3.97
CA ILE A 106 7.85 -14.13 -3.64
C ILE A 106 8.16 -15.62 -3.66
N SER A 107 8.28 -16.19 -2.46
CA SER A 107 8.56 -17.61 -2.27
C SER A 107 7.30 -18.47 -2.48
N VAL A 108 7.49 -19.74 -2.88
CA VAL A 108 6.41 -20.70 -3.04
C VAL A 108 6.48 -21.73 -1.91
N SER A 109 5.44 -21.82 -1.10
CA SER A 109 5.36 -22.76 0.04
C SER A 109 4.73 -24.09 -0.40
N PRO A 110 5.46 -25.19 -0.35
CA PRO A 110 4.87 -26.51 -0.58
C PRO A 110 3.96 -26.91 0.59
N GLY A 111 2.78 -27.43 0.28
CA GLY A 111 1.84 -27.95 1.28
C GLY A 111 0.98 -26.91 2.00
N THR A 112 1.09 -25.64 1.63
CA THR A 112 0.20 -24.56 2.10
C THR A 112 -0.47 -23.93 0.90
N SER A 113 -1.77 -23.63 1.00
CA SER A 113 -2.50 -22.97 -0.08
C SER A 113 -2.23 -21.46 -0.08
N THR A 114 -2.32 -20.85 -1.26
CA THR A 114 -2.31 -19.40 -1.41
C THR A 114 -3.47 -18.75 -0.64
N SER A 115 -3.23 -17.61 -0.06
CA SER A 115 -4.24 -16.82 0.64
C SER A 115 -5.31 -16.33 -0.33
N TYR A 116 -6.57 -16.35 0.11
CA TYR A 116 -7.68 -15.82 -0.67
C TYR A 116 -8.74 -15.21 0.23
N THR A 117 -9.59 -14.37 -0.35
CA THR A 117 -10.76 -13.82 0.32
C THR A 117 -12.00 -14.10 -0.52
N ASP A 118 -13.00 -14.77 0.05
CA ASP A 118 -14.34 -14.80 -0.52
C ASP A 118 -15.07 -13.49 -0.17
N VAL A 119 -15.33 -12.68 -1.19
CA VAL A 119 -16.01 -11.38 -1.05
C VAL A 119 -17.47 -11.55 -1.48
N MET A 120 -18.37 -11.74 -0.49
CA MET A 120 -19.80 -11.82 -0.73
C MET A 120 -20.37 -10.41 -0.86
N THR A 121 -20.87 -10.08 -2.07
CA THR A 121 -21.45 -8.77 -2.39
C THR A 121 -22.95 -8.94 -2.66
N GLU A 122 -23.80 -8.30 -1.85
CA GLU A 122 -25.24 -8.31 -2.09
C GLU A 122 -25.57 -7.50 -3.35
N ARG A 123 -26.42 -8.06 -4.24
CA ARG A 123 -26.86 -7.38 -5.46
C ARG A 123 -27.57 -6.06 -5.12
N GLU A 124 -28.45 -6.09 -4.12
CA GLU A 124 -29.14 -4.90 -3.64
C GLU A 124 -28.33 -4.21 -2.55
N GLY A 125 -27.97 -2.96 -2.77
CA GLY A 125 -27.24 -2.14 -1.81
C GLY A 125 -25.72 -2.31 -1.84
N GLY A 126 -25.18 -3.32 -2.55
CA GLY A 126 -23.73 -3.50 -2.75
C GLY A 126 -22.92 -3.77 -1.46
N ARG A 127 -23.58 -4.17 -0.37
CA ARG A 127 -22.91 -4.46 0.91
C ARG A 127 -22.01 -5.67 0.75
N ARG A 128 -20.81 -5.59 1.32
CA ARG A 128 -19.78 -6.64 1.22
C ARG A 128 -19.54 -7.29 2.57
N THR A 129 -19.27 -8.59 2.53
CA THR A 129 -18.79 -9.36 3.67
C THR A 129 -17.59 -10.19 3.21
N PHE A 130 -16.51 -10.17 3.99
CA PHE A 130 -15.25 -10.78 3.64
C PHE A 130 -15.02 -12.03 4.49
N PHE A 131 -14.67 -13.14 3.83
CA PHE A 131 -14.26 -14.38 4.46
C PHE A 131 -12.84 -14.70 4.01
N GLN A 132 -11.89 -14.47 4.89
CA GLN A 132 -10.48 -14.58 4.55
C GLN A 132 -9.91 -15.93 5.00
N TYR A 133 -9.13 -16.53 4.11
CA TYR A 133 -8.22 -17.61 4.39
C TYR A 133 -6.79 -17.10 4.34
N SER A 134 -6.10 -17.08 5.49
CA SER A 134 -4.74 -16.51 5.60
C SER A 134 -3.68 -17.32 4.85
N GLY A 135 -3.86 -18.65 4.72
CA GLY A 135 -3.00 -19.52 3.91
C GLY A 135 -1.51 -19.29 4.13
N ALA A 136 -0.76 -19.23 3.03
CA ALA A 136 0.69 -19.03 3.06
C ALA A 136 1.12 -17.73 3.75
N ASN A 137 0.34 -16.65 3.62
CA ASN A 137 0.66 -15.36 4.24
C ASN A 137 0.80 -15.43 5.76
N SER A 138 0.10 -16.36 6.43
CA SER A 138 0.14 -16.51 7.89
C SER A 138 1.54 -16.86 8.43
N THR A 139 2.38 -17.47 7.62
CA THR A 139 3.71 -17.96 8.01
C THR A 139 4.86 -17.10 7.47
N TRP A 140 4.58 -16.13 6.60
CA TRP A 140 5.62 -15.26 6.07
C TRP A 140 6.06 -14.22 7.11
N ASP A 141 7.36 -14.20 7.44
CA ASP A 141 7.98 -13.31 8.43
C ASP A 141 9.03 -12.36 7.83
N GLY A 142 9.24 -12.41 6.50
CA GLY A 142 10.23 -11.59 5.79
C GLY A 142 11.68 -11.93 6.07
N SER A 143 11.96 -13.05 6.77
CA SER A 143 13.35 -13.45 7.10
C SER A 143 14.17 -13.83 5.88
N ASP A 144 13.52 -14.17 4.78
CA ASP A 144 14.10 -14.53 3.49
C ASP A 144 14.57 -13.31 2.67
N ILE A 145 14.26 -12.07 3.09
CA ILE A 145 14.72 -10.87 2.39
C ILE A 145 16.13 -10.49 2.82
N ASP A 146 17.06 -10.49 1.87
CA ASP A 146 18.37 -9.87 2.04
C ASP A 146 18.36 -8.42 1.51
N PHE A 147 18.03 -7.48 2.38
CA PHE A 147 17.97 -6.06 2.04
C PHE A 147 19.34 -5.47 1.58
N SER A 148 20.47 -6.14 1.86
CA SER A 148 21.78 -5.68 1.38
C SER A 148 21.93 -5.84 -0.13
N GLN A 149 21.15 -6.75 -0.73
CA GLN A 149 21.12 -6.99 -2.17
C GLN A 149 20.01 -6.21 -2.88
N CYS A 150 19.08 -5.60 -2.14
CA CYS A 150 18.00 -4.83 -2.72
C CYS A 150 18.51 -3.50 -3.27
N THR A 151 18.09 -3.14 -4.47
CA THR A 151 18.38 -1.84 -5.09
C THR A 151 17.26 -0.82 -4.89
N SER A 152 16.10 -1.25 -4.40
CA SER A 152 14.93 -0.42 -4.15
C SER A 152 15.22 0.72 -3.20
N LYS A 153 14.59 1.88 -3.46
CA LYS A 153 14.64 3.09 -2.63
C LYS A 153 13.72 2.98 -1.42
N ILE A 154 12.55 2.36 -1.61
CA ILE A 154 11.48 2.25 -0.62
C ILE A 154 11.15 0.78 -0.40
N PHE A 155 11.02 0.37 0.86
CA PHE A 155 10.38 -0.87 1.28
C PHE A 155 9.01 -0.54 1.87
N HIS A 156 7.95 -1.00 1.22
CA HIS A 156 6.58 -0.88 1.68
C HIS A 156 6.13 -2.21 2.28
N LEU A 157 5.75 -2.22 3.57
CA LEU A 157 5.21 -3.38 4.26
C LEU A 157 3.69 -3.22 4.39
N GLY A 158 2.97 -3.96 3.56
CA GLY A 158 1.53 -3.84 3.42
C GLY A 158 0.74 -4.82 4.27
N TYR A 159 -0.32 -4.33 4.77
CA TYR A 159 -1.36 -4.82 5.68
C TYR A 159 -0.82 -5.45 6.95
N LEU A 160 -0.16 -4.64 7.78
CA LEU A 160 -0.06 -4.96 9.19
C LEU A 160 -1.46 -5.21 9.76
N LEU A 161 -1.57 -6.05 10.78
CA LEU A 161 -2.79 -6.62 11.37
C LEU A 161 -3.38 -7.83 10.61
N LEU A 162 -2.84 -8.19 9.45
CA LEU A 162 -3.33 -9.29 8.63
C LEU A 162 -2.26 -10.36 8.32
N LEU A 163 -1.13 -10.32 9.00
CA LEU A 163 0.04 -11.18 8.79
C LEU A 163 0.47 -11.79 10.12
N ASP A 164 0.00 -13.00 10.44
CA ASP A 164 0.20 -13.60 11.77
C ASP A 164 1.67 -13.64 12.22
N ALA A 165 2.59 -14.03 11.32
CA ALA A 165 4.01 -14.09 11.64
C ALA A 165 4.66 -12.70 11.76
N ILE A 166 4.27 -11.74 10.93
CA ILE A 166 4.73 -10.34 10.98
C ILE A 166 4.20 -9.62 12.23
N ASP A 167 2.95 -9.88 12.60
CA ASP A 167 2.29 -9.30 13.78
C ASP A 167 2.75 -9.94 15.10
N ALA A 168 3.46 -11.08 15.02
CA ALA A 168 3.97 -11.78 16.19
C ALA A 168 4.95 -10.92 16.99
N SER A 169 5.04 -11.18 18.30
CA SER A 169 5.93 -10.43 19.18
C SER A 169 7.40 -10.68 18.88
N HIS A 170 8.22 -9.62 18.94
CA HIS A 170 9.67 -9.68 18.82
C HIS A 170 10.33 -9.09 20.08
N PRO A 171 11.36 -9.76 20.69
CA PRO A 171 11.90 -9.36 21.98
C PRO A 171 12.52 -7.96 22.01
N GLU A 172 13.15 -7.52 20.90
CA GLU A 172 13.86 -6.24 20.83
C GLU A 172 13.04 -5.14 20.17
N HIS A 173 12.22 -5.48 19.16
CA HIS A 173 11.50 -4.51 18.34
C HIS A 173 10.00 -4.44 18.64
N GLY A 174 9.48 -5.27 19.54
CA GLY A 174 8.07 -5.34 19.88
C GLY A 174 7.27 -6.27 18.93
N THR A 175 7.43 -6.15 17.61
CA THR A 175 6.84 -7.04 16.61
C THR A 175 7.84 -7.46 15.54
N GLN A 176 7.59 -8.58 14.85
CA GLN A 176 8.42 -9.04 13.72
C GLN A 176 8.38 -8.02 12.58
N GLY A 177 7.23 -7.39 12.32
CA GLY A 177 7.11 -6.32 11.34
C GLY A 177 8.01 -5.13 11.65
N ALA A 178 8.07 -4.71 12.93
CA ALA A 178 9.00 -3.66 13.35
C ALA A 178 10.47 -4.08 13.17
N ALA A 179 10.80 -5.34 13.45
CA ALA A 179 12.15 -5.88 13.21
C ALA A 179 12.51 -5.90 11.72
N LEU A 180 11.57 -6.30 10.86
CA LEU A 180 11.75 -6.32 9.40
C LEU A 180 11.98 -4.91 8.85
N LEU A 181 11.15 -3.94 9.25
CA LEU A 181 11.30 -2.52 8.87
C LEU A 181 12.65 -1.95 9.37
N SER A 182 13.08 -2.32 10.58
CA SER A 182 14.38 -1.92 11.12
C SER A 182 15.54 -2.44 10.28
N LYS A 183 15.47 -3.70 9.80
CA LYS A 183 16.47 -4.29 8.88
C LYS A 183 16.52 -3.53 7.55
N ALA A 184 15.34 -3.18 6.98
CA ALA A 184 15.27 -2.42 5.74
C ALA A 184 15.93 -1.03 5.89
N ARG A 185 15.62 -0.31 6.99
CA ARG A 185 16.27 1.00 7.28
C ARG A 185 17.77 0.87 7.47
N ALA A 186 18.22 -0.13 8.21
CA ALA A 186 19.65 -0.37 8.43
C ALA A 186 20.40 -0.65 7.11
N ALA A 187 19.72 -1.23 6.12
CA ALA A 187 20.24 -1.42 4.77
C ALA A 187 20.13 -0.17 3.88
N GLY A 188 19.59 0.93 4.39
CA GLY A 188 19.51 2.22 3.70
C GLY A 188 18.25 2.41 2.83
N LEU A 189 17.21 1.58 3.00
CA LEU A 189 15.92 1.83 2.38
C LEU A 189 15.10 2.80 3.24
N LYS A 190 14.24 3.56 2.60
CA LYS A 190 13.11 4.22 3.26
C LYS A 190 12.01 3.19 3.49
N THR A 191 11.27 3.34 4.56
CA THR A 191 10.23 2.39 4.94
C THR A 191 8.85 3.03 4.90
N SER A 192 7.87 2.26 4.42
CA SER A 192 6.47 2.66 4.36
C SER A 192 5.58 1.56 4.90
N ILE A 193 4.46 1.95 5.49
CA ILE A 193 3.39 1.01 5.88
C ILE A 193 2.03 1.54 5.47
N ASP A 194 1.12 0.60 5.27
CA ASP A 194 -0.31 0.74 5.46
C ASP A 194 -0.81 -0.37 6.42
N VAL A 195 -2.07 -0.34 6.75
CA VAL A 195 -2.69 -1.33 7.64
C VAL A 195 -4.05 -1.74 7.10
N VAL A 196 -4.58 -2.85 7.61
CA VAL A 196 -5.96 -3.23 7.29
C VAL A 196 -6.92 -2.69 8.34
N SER A 197 -8.07 -2.21 7.90
CA SER A 197 -9.15 -1.83 8.79
C SER A 197 -9.80 -3.09 9.37
N GLU A 198 -9.44 -3.46 10.61
CA GLU A 198 -10.11 -4.54 11.34
C GLU A 198 -10.83 -4.02 12.58
N ASP A 199 -11.81 -4.76 13.06
CA ASP A 199 -12.50 -4.43 14.30
C ASP A 199 -11.86 -5.17 15.49
N SER A 200 -10.71 -4.65 15.95
CA SER A 200 -9.98 -5.21 17.08
C SER A 200 -9.29 -4.12 17.92
N ASP A 201 -8.78 -4.52 19.09
CA ASP A 201 -7.99 -3.68 20.00
C ASP A 201 -6.46 -3.83 19.78
N ARG A 202 -6.03 -4.52 18.72
CA ARG A 202 -4.62 -4.86 18.47
C ARG A 202 -3.80 -3.70 17.92
N PHE A 203 -4.43 -2.62 17.41
CA PHE A 203 -3.76 -1.54 16.69
C PHE A 203 -2.55 -0.97 17.42
N ALA A 204 -2.71 -0.50 18.64
CA ALA A 204 -1.61 0.10 19.39
C ALA A 204 -0.45 -0.89 19.65
N ARG A 205 -0.78 -2.16 19.88
CA ARG A 205 0.20 -3.20 20.19
C ARG A 205 1.03 -3.62 18.97
N ILE A 206 0.43 -3.64 17.78
CA ILE A 206 1.08 -4.09 16.55
C ILE A 206 1.69 -2.92 15.78
N ILE A 207 0.91 -1.85 15.59
CA ILE A 207 1.35 -0.71 14.80
C ILE A 207 2.33 0.17 15.58
N GLY A 208 2.11 0.41 16.88
CA GLY A 208 2.94 1.28 17.70
C GLY A 208 4.44 0.98 17.61
N PRO A 209 4.90 -0.28 17.77
CA PRO A 209 6.30 -0.64 17.57
C PRO A 209 6.82 -0.38 16.15
N ALA A 210 5.99 -0.64 15.14
CA ALA A 210 6.36 -0.46 13.73
C ALA A 210 6.59 1.02 13.37
N LEU A 211 5.77 1.96 13.90
CA LEU A 211 5.88 3.39 13.62
C LEU A 211 7.27 3.97 13.88
N LYS A 212 8.01 3.45 14.85
CA LYS A 212 9.39 3.85 15.14
C LYS A 212 10.38 3.51 14.04
N GLN A 213 9.98 2.65 13.13
CA GLN A 213 10.79 2.17 12.00
C GLN A 213 10.24 2.60 10.65
N VAL A 214 9.28 3.54 10.63
CA VAL A 214 8.55 3.97 9.43
C VAL A 214 8.94 5.39 9.06
N ASP A 215 9.31 5.59 7.80
CA ASP A 215 9.52 6.92 7.22
C ASP A 215 8.20 7.49 6.67
N TYR A 216 7.35 6.68 6.02
CA TYR A 216 6.09 7.08 5.38
C TYR A 216 4.93 6.25 5.91
N CYS A 217 4.00 6.87 6.62
CA CYS A 217 2.81 6.25 7.18
C CYS A 217 1.57 6.71 6.40
N ILE A 218 0.91 5.78 5.70
CA ILE A 218 -0.24 6.07 4.84
C ILE A 218 -1.42 5.26 5.36
N LEU A 219 -2.45 5.94 5.89
CA LEU A 219 -3.57 5.33 6.59
C LEU A 219 -4.89 6.00 6.18
N ASN A 220 -6.02 5.32 6.42
CA ASN A 220 -7.30 6.02 6.45
C ASN A 220 -7.56 6.67 7.82
N GLU A 221 -8.57 7.52 7.90
CA GLU A 221 -8.90 8.26 9.12
C GLU A 221 -9.29 7.35 10.29
N VAL A 222 -9.95 6.21 10.00
CA VAL A 222 -10.39 5.25 11.03
C VAL A 222 -9.17 4.53 11.62
N GLU A 223 -8.24 4.08 10.78
CA GLU A 223 -6.99 3.44 11.18
C GLU A 223 -6.14 4.39 12.02
N GLY A 224 -5.95 5.62 11.53
CA GLY A 224 -5.24 6.67 12.26
C GLY A 224 -5.87 6.93 13.63
N SER A 225 -7.19 7.03 13.71
CA SER A 225 -7.93 7.16 14.97
C SER A 225 -7.68 5.98 15.92
N LYS A 226 -7.76 4.75 15.43
CA LYS A 226 -7.52 3.54 16.24
C LYS A 226 -6.08 3.45 16.77
N VAL A 227 -5.09 3.87 15.98
CA VAL A 227 -3.68 3.89 16.40
C VAL A 227 -3.41 4.95 17.47
N THR A 228 -3.98 6.14 17.30
CA THR A 228 -3.66 7.31 18.14
C THR A 228 -4.62 7.55 19.30
N GLY A 229 -5.83 6.98 19.21
CA GLY A 229 -6.92 7.24 20.14
C GLY A 229 -7.57 8.62 19.97
N VAL A 230 -7.27 9.34 18.87
CA VAL A 230 -7.88 10.65 18.56
C VAL A 230 -9.22 10.44 17.87
N THR A 231 -10.24 11.20 18.29
CA THR A 231 -11.52 11.23 17.60
C THR A 231 -11.40 12.07 16.32
N VAL A 232 -11.66 11.45 15.18
CA VAL A 232 -11.59 12.09 13.84
C VAL A 232 -12.96 12.32 13.21
N ARG A 233 -14.02 11.72 13.77
CA ARG A 233 -15.40 11.94 13.35
C ARG A 233 -16.35 12.05 14.54
N GLU A 234 -17.35 12.92 14.42
CA GLU A 234 -18.46 13.05 15.37
C GLU A 234 -19.75 13.18 14.56
N ASP A 235 -20.76 12.38 14.91
CA ASP A 235 -22.03 12.29 14.17
C ASP A 235 -21.88 12.13 12.64
N GLY A 236 -20.84 11.37 12.21
CA GLY A 236 -20.53 11.12 10.81
C GLY A 236 -19.74 12.25 10.11
N LYS A 237 -19.55 13.40 10.75
CA LYS A 237 -18.80 14.53 10.20
C LYS A 237 -17.32 14.40 10.54
N LEU A 238 -16.47 14.70 9.55
CA LEU A 238 -15.02 14.75 9.73
C LEU A 238 -14.64 15.94 10.65
N LEU A 239 -13.70 15.69 11.55
CA LEU A 239 -13.11 16.69 12.41
C LEU A 239 -11.71 17.05 11.90
N ASN A 240 -11.57 18.14 11.15
CA ASN A 240 -10.29 18.57 10.57
C ASN A 240 -9.19 18.67 11.65
N GLN A 241 -9.50 19.24 12.83
CA GLN A 241 -8.57 19.29 13.95
C GLN A 241 -8.17 17.90 14.44
N GLY A 242 -9.10 16.93 14.43
CA GLY A 242 -8.82 15.54 14.78
C GLY A 242 -7.85 14.87 13.82
N ILE A 243 -7.98 15.15 12.51
CA ILE A 243 -7.04 14.66 11.49
C ILE A 243 -5.62 15.22 11.73
N GLU A 244 -5.51 16.54 11.97
CA GLU A 244 -4.21 17.16 12.25
C GLU A 244 -3.57 16.65 13.54
N GLU A 245 -4.38 16.45 14.60
CA GLU A 245 -3.92 15.88 15.86
C GLU A 245 -3.48 14.42 15.66
N THR A 246 -4.22 13.63 14.88
CA THR A 246 -3.85 12.26 14.51
C THR A 246 -2.50 12.21 13.84
N ALA A 247 -2.27 13.04 12.81
CA ALA A 247 -0.98 13.12 12.13
C ALA A 247 0.16 13.52 13.07
N SER A 248 -0.07 14.52 13.92
CA SER A 248 0.92 14.96 14.93
C SER A 248 1.29 13.85 15.91
N LYS A 249 0.29 13.10 16.40
CA LYS A 249 0.53 11.95 17.28
C LYS A 249 1.28 10.81 16.60
N LEU A 250 1.03 10.55 15.32
CA LEU A 250 1.78 9.55 14.56
C LEU A 250 3.28 9.92 14.47
N PHE A 251 3.62 11.20 14.32
CA PHE A 251 5.01 11.66 14.44
C PHE A 251 5.57 11.49 15.86
N GLU A 252 4.80 11.80 16.89
CA GLU A 252 5.21 11.57 18.30
C GLU A 252 5.46 10.08 18.58
N LEU A 253 4.71 9.18 17.92
CA LEU A 253 4.88 7.73 18.01
C LEU A 253 6.09 7.21 17.23
N GLY A 254 6.69 8.01 16.34
CA GLY A 254 7.98 7.72 15.73
C GLY A 254 8.05 7.75 14.21
N VAL A 255 6.98 8.14 13.48
CA VAL A 255 7.04 8.29 12.01
C VAL A 255 8.12 9.32 11.64
N GLY A 256 8.96 8.98 10.65
CA GLY A 256 10.16 9.74 10.33
C GLY A 256 9.94 10.95 9.42
N GLU A 257 9.20 10.82 8.33
CA GLU A 257 9.18 11.83 7.27
C GLU A 257 7.80 12.30 6.82
N LEU A 258 6.84 11.39 6.65
CA LEU A 258 5.53 11.69 6.09
C LEU A 258 4.42 10.90 6.78
N VAL A 259 3.35 11.60 7.13
CA VAL A 259 2.04 11.01 7.43
C VAL A 259 1.07 11.48 6.36
N ALA A 260 0.36 10.55 5.72
CA ALA A 260 -0.73 10.84 4.80
C ALA A 260 -1.99 10.10 5.27
N ILE A 261 -3.10 10.82 5.41
CA ILE A 261 -4.38 10.28 5.87
C ILE A 261 -5.42 10.55 4.79
N HIS A 262 -6.10 9.50 4.33
CA HIS A 262 -7.19 9.62 3.36
C HIS A 262 -8.55 9.32 4.02
N PHE A 263 -9.58 9.94 3.50
CA PHE A 263 -10.96 9.82 3.96
C PHE A 263 -11.93 10.12 2.80
N PRO A 264 -13.22 9.82 2.92
CA PRO A 264 -14.17 10.03 1.81
C PRO A 264 -14.22 11.45 1.25
N GLU A 265 -14.04 12.46 2.09
CA GLU A 265 -14.08 13.87 1.71
C GLU A 265 -12.77 14.35 1.07
N GLY A 266 -11.66 13.62 1.27
CA GLY A 266 -10.36 14.04 0.74
C GLY A 266 -9.16 13.34 1.37
N SER A 267 -8.08 14.09 1.53
CA SER A 267 -6.85 13.62 2.15
C SER A 267 -6.09 14.74 2.84
N TYR A 268 -5.26 14.38 3.79
CA TYR A 268 -4.36 15.26 4.51
C TYR A 268 -2.97 14.68 4.55
N ALA A 269 -1.94 15.48 4.36
CA ALA A 269 -0.57 15.09 4.62
C ALA A 269 0.17 16.11 5.47
N GLN A 270 1.08 15.58 6.29
CA GLN A 270 2.02 16.37 7.07
C GLN A 270 3.42 15.78 6.91
N SER A 271 4.40 16.64 6.66
CA SER A 271 5.82 16.25 6.68
C SER A 271 6.46 16.48 8.04
N SER A 272 7.59 15.83 8.30
CA SER A 272 8.42 16.08 9.50
C SER A 272 9.00 17.48 9.55
N THR A 273 9.04 18.21 8.42
CA THR A 273 9.46 19.62 8.36
C THR A 273 8.34 20.61 8.72
N GLY A 274 7.12 20.10 8.97
CA GLY A 274 5.97 20.89 9.36
C GLY A 274 5.11 21.38 8.19
N GLU A 275 5.43 21.00 6.94
CA GLU A 275 4.55 21.26 5.80
C GLU A 275 3.25 20.46 5.95
N LYS A 276 2.11 21.10 5.74
CA LYS A 276 0.76 20.53 5.84
C LYS A 276 0.00 20.82 4.57
N VAL A 277 -0.66 19.81 4.03
CA VAL A 277 -1.46 19.91 2.81
C VAL A 277 -2.79 19.21 3.02
N TRP A 278 -3.89 19.89 2.74
CA TRP A 278 -5.22 19.34 2.58
C TRP A 278 -5.57 19.24 1.10
N HIS A 279 -6.22 18.16 0.71
CA HIS A 279 -6.67 17.97 -0.67
C HIS A 279 -8.07 17.34 -0.67
N GLY A 280 -9.05 18.00 -1.30
CA GLY A 280 -10.41 17.50 -1.43
C GLY A 280 -10.52 16.29 -2.35
N SER A 281 -11.55 15.46 -2.17
CA SER A 281 -11.91 14.41 -3.13
C SER A 281 -12.44 15.02 -4.43
N LEU A 282 -12.46 14.22 -5.52
CA LEU A 282 -13.02 14.68 -6.79
C LEU A 282 -14.55 14.66 -6.77
N SER A 283 -15.20 15.63 -7.43
CA SER A 283 -16.66 15.73 -7.56
C SER A 283 -17.20 14.73 -8.57
N LEU A 284 -17.46 13.50 -8.11
CA LEU A 284 -17.80 12.37 -8.98
C LEU A 284 -19.28 12.39 -9.41
N PRO A 285 -19.60 12.11 -10.68
CA PRO A 285 -20.98 11.99 -11.13
C PRO A 285 -21.63 10.76 -10.55
N LYS A 286 -22.95 10.81 -10.36
CA LYS A 286 -23.74 9.67 -9.85
C LYS A 286 -23.49 8.41 -10.69
N GLY A 287 -23.16 7.31 -10.01
CA GLY A 287 -22.93 6.02 -10.64
C GLY A 287 -21.52 5.83 -11.22
N TYR A 288 -20.61 6.76 -10.99
CA TYR A 288 -19.19 6.59 -11.31
C TYR A 288 -18.56 5.48 -10.45
N ILE A 289 -18.81 5.51 -9.15
CA ILE A 289 -18.30 4.52 -8.21
C ILE A 289 -18.97 3.17 -8.46
N LYS A 290 -18.18 2.17 -8.82
CA LYS A 290 -18.58 0.77 -9.02
C LYS A 290 -18.16 -0.11 -7.84
N GLY A 291 -17.09 0.27 -7.16
CA GLY A 291 -16.53 -0.37 -5.99
C GLY A 291 -15.59 0.55 -5.24
N ALA A 292 -15.29 0.22 -3.99
CA ALA A 292 -14.32 0.97 -3.18
C ALA A 292 -13.19 0.06 -2.64
N ALA A 293 -13.19 -1.24 -3.01
CA ALA A 293 -12.10 -2.13 -2.66
C ALA A 293 -10.83 -1.68 -3.40
N GLY A 294 -9.69 -1.68 -2.72
CA GLY A 294 -8.42 -1.24 -3.29
C GLY A 294 -8.22 0.28 -3.40
N ALA A 295 -9.24 1.11 -3.10
CA ALA A 295 -9.09 2.57 -3.21
C ALA A 295 -8.01 3.12 -2.24
N GLY A 296 -7.86 2.53 -1.05
CA GLY A 296 -6.79 2.84 -0.10
C GLY A 296 -5.42 2.47 -0.65
N ASP A 297 -5.29 1.27 -1.25
CA ASP A 297 -4.04 0.81 -1.88
C ASP A 297 -3.67 1.70 -3.07
N ALA A 298 -4.67 2.09 -3.89
CA ALA A 298 -4.49 3.01 -5.00
C ALA A 298 -4.06 4.41 -4.54
N PHE A 299 -4.65 4.93 -3.45
CA PHE A 299 -4.17 6.17 -2.83
C PHE A 299 -2.73 6.03 -2.35
N CYS A 300 -2.42 4.94 -1.65
CA CYS A 300 -1.07 4.63 -1.18
C CYS A 300 -0.08 4.58 -2.35
N SER A 301 -0.43 3.90 -3.45
CA SER A 301 0.42 3.79 -4.63
C SER A 301 0.72 5.15 -5.26
N GLY A 302 -0.28 6.03 -5.37
CA GLY A 302 -0.10 7.38 -5.90
C GLY A 302 0.78 8.25 -5.01
N VAL A 303 0.63 8.18 -3.68
CA VAL A 303 1.50 8.88 -2.72
C VAL A 303 2.92 8.34 -2.81
N LEU A 304 3.11 7.01 -2.83
CA LEU A 304 4.43 6.38 -2.96
C LEU A 304 5.11 6.70 -4.28
N TYR A 305 4.35 6.82 -5.38
CA TYR A 305 4.88 7.30 -6.65
C TYR A 305 5.49 8.69 -6.50
N GLY A 306 4.72 9.63 -5.91
CA GLY A 306 5.18 11.01 -5.70
C GLY A 306 6.40 11.09 -4.79
N VAL A 307 6.39 10.35 -3.68
CA VAL A 307 7.53 10.28 -2.75
C VAL A 307 8.79 9.68 -3.43
N HIS A 308 8.62 8.64 -4.25
CA HIS A 308 9.74 8.07 -5.00
C HIS A 308 10.37 9.08 -5.95
N GLU A 309 9.55 9.82 -6.69
CA GLU A 309 9.98 10.84 -7.65
C GLU A 309 10.39 12.18 -7.01
N GLY A 310 10.23 12.33 -5.70
CA GLY A 310 10.57 13.56 -4.97
C GLY A 310 9.64 14.73 -5.30
N TRP A 311 8.36 14.47 -5.59
CA TRP A 311 7.37 15.51 -5.86
C TRP A 311 6.96 16.24 -4.58
N SER A 312 6.29 17.40 -4.73
CA SER A 312 5.67 18.10 -3.61
C SER A 312 4.58 17.25 -2.95
N LEU A 313 4.25 17.53 -1.69
CA LEU A 313 3.17 16.86 -0.98
C LEU A 313 1.84 17.03 -1.71
N GLU A 314 1.55 18.23 -2.19
CA GLU A 314 0.33 18.54 -2.94
C GLU A 314 0.19 17.64 -4.18
N LYS A 315 1.24 17.53 -5.01
CA LYS A 315 1.22 16.66 -6.19
C LYS A 315 1.10 15.19 -5.81
N SER A 316 1.74 14.76 -4.72
CA SER A 316 1.66 13.37 -4.25
C SER A 316 0.26 13.03 -3.77
N LEU A 317 -0.40 13.91 -3.00
CA LEU A 317 -1.79 13.73 -2.58
C LEU A 317 -2.76 13.75 -3.75
N LEU A 318 -2.62 14.70 -4.68
CA LEU A 318 -3.43 14.74 -5.90
C LEU A 318 -3.32 13.42 -6.67
N THR A 319 -2.10 12.88 -6.82
CA THR A 319 -1.88 11.60 -7.51
C THR A 319 -2.56 10.45 -6.76
N GLY A 320 -2.46 10.40 -5.44
CA GLY A 320 -3.16 9.42 -4.61
C GLY A 320 -4.68 9.51 -4.76
N THR A 321 -5.25 10.72 -4.68
CA THR A 321 -6.68 10.98 -4.88
C THR A 321 -7.16 10.55 -6.27
N CYS A 322 -6.40 10.87 -7.32
CA CYS A 322 -6.73 10.50 -8.69
C CYS A 322 -6.63 8.98 -8.92
N ALA A 323 -5.62 8.31 -8.35
CA ALA A 323 -5.47 6.87 -8.39
C ALA A 323 -6.64 6.16 -7.67
N ALA A 324 -6.98 6.59 -6.46
CA ALA A 324 -8.14 6.10 -5.73
C ALA A 324 -9.45 6.30 -6.51
N THR A 325 -9.62 7.46 -7.13
CA THR A 325 -10.77 7.75 -7.99
C THR A 325 -10.82 6.81 -9.21
N ALA A 326 -9.69 6.60 -9.89
CA ALA A 326 -9.61 5.67 -11.01
C ALA A 326 -9.96 4.25 -10.56
N CYS A 327 -9.41 3.77 -9.45
CA CYS A 327 -9.72 2.46 -8.85
C CYS A 327 -11.24 2.29 -8.66
N MET A 328 -11.91 3.25 -8.06
CA MET A 328 -13.36 3.19 -7.78
C MET A 328 -14.25 3.12 -9.03
N SER A 329 -13.72 3.34 -10.24
CA SER A 329 -14.46 3.20 -11.49
C SER A 329 -14.74 1.74 -11.89
N ASP A 330 -14.11 0.78 -11.20
CA ASP A 330 -14.26 -0.66 -11.43
C ASP A 330 -14.60 -1.38 -10.10
N PRO A 331 -15.31 -2.52 -10.11
CA PRO A 331 -15.61 -3.26 -8.88
C PRO A 331 -14.41 -4.03 -8.30
N THR A 332 -13.35 -4.27 -9.08
CA THR A 332 -12.10 -4.92 -8.63
C THR A 332 -11.17 -3.94 -7.92
N CYS A 333 -10.12 -4.46 -7.30
CA CYS A 333 -9.17 -3.62 -6.54
C CYS A 333 -8.23 -2.79 -7.43
N THR A 334 -7.94 -3.23 -8.66
CA THR A 334 -6.91 -2.59 -9.49
C THR A 334 -7.31 -2.32 -10.93
N ASP A 335 -8.41 -2.92 -11.46
CA ASP A 335 -8.71 -2.82 -12.90
C ASP A 335 -9.20 -1.43 -13.35
N GLY A 336 -9.66 -0.60 -12.40
CA GLY A 336 -9.97 0.80 -12.67
C GLY A 336 -8.75 1.70 -12.91
N LEU A 337 -7.54 1.26 -12.52
CA LEU A 337 -6.30 2.04 -12.67
C LEU A 337 -5.93 2.22 -14.14
N ARG A 338 -5.34 3.36 -14.44
CA ARG A 338 -4.95 3.82 -15.77
C ARG A 338 -3.52 4.35 -15.76
N SER A 339 -3.04 4.84 -16.91
CA SER A 339 -1.79 5.59 -16.95
C SER A 339 -1.81 6.77 -15.96
N LEU A 340 -0.66 7.18 -15.47
CA LEU A 340 -0.55 8.33 -14.57
C LEU A 340 -1.20 9.58 -15.17
N GLU A 341 -1.00 9.82 -16.46
CA GLU A 341 -1.59 10.96 -17.19
C GLU A 341 -3.13 10.87 -17.17
N ASP A 342 -3.71 9.69 -17.49
CA ASP A 342 -5.15 9.49 -17.47
C ASP A 342 -5.76 9.54 -16.07
N CYS A 343 -5.01 9.11 -15.04
CA CYS A 343 -5.43 9.28 -13.65
C CYS A 343 -5.49 10.77 -13.28
N LEU A 344 -4.45 11.53 -13.56
CA LEU A 344 -4.40 12.98 -13.26
C LEU A 344 -5.44 13.77 -14.05
N ALA A 345 -5.76 13.36 -15.29
CA ALA A 345 -6.82 13.98 -16.08
C ALA A 345 -8.21 13.89 -15.43
N LEU A 346 -8.43 12.97 -14.48
CA LEU A 346 -9.69 12.90 -13.71
C LEU A 346 -9.92 14.15 -12.86
N ALA A 347 -8.85 14.75 -12.32
CA ALA A 347 -8.98 15.99 -11.57
C ALA A 347 -9.42 17.16 -12.45
N GLU A 348 -8.97 17.23 -13.71
CA GLU A 348 -9.42 18.24 -14.68
C GLU A 348 -10.87 17.96 -15.11
N ALA A 349 -11.23 16.69 -15.26
CA ALA A 349 -12.55 16.31 -15.74
C ALA A 349 -13.68 16.50 -14.71
N PHE A 350 -13.39 16.23 -13.43
CA PHE A 350 -14.40 16.24 -12.36
C PHE A 350 -14.28 17.43 -11.41
N GLY A 351 -13.12 18.08 -11.35
CA GLY A 351 -12.83 19.11 -10.37
C GLY A 351 -12.65 18.55 -8.96
N ILE A 352 -12.01 19.34 -8.11
CA ILE A 352 -11.88 19.03 -6.68
C ILE A 352 -13.18 19.48 -6.01
N GLY A 353 -13.79 18.62 -5.18
CA GLY A 353 -14.96 18.95 -4.40
C GLY A 353 -14.67 20.15 -3.49
N GLU A 354 -15.58 21.11 -3.41
CA GLU A 354 -15.49 22.17 -2.41
C GLU A 354 -15.67 21.54 -1.03
N ASP A 355 -14.79 21.89 -0.09
CA ASP A 355 -14.96 21.57 1.33
C ASP A 355 -16.31 22.13 1.79
N GLU A 356 -17.31 21.27 1.99
CA GLU A 356 -18.51 21.65 2.75
C GLU A 356 -18.14 21.72 4.25
N SER A 357 -17.30 22.72 4.59
CA SER A 357 -16.87 23.04 5.95
C SER A 357 -18.00 23.62 6.80
#